data_1cf25c733d1df601729e02a653af761e
#
_entry.id   1cf25c733d1df601729e02a653af761e
#
_cell.length_a   1.000
_cell.length_b   1.000
_cell.length_c   1.000
_cell.angle_alpha   90.00
_cell.angle_beta   90.00
_cell.angle_gamma   90.00
#
_symmetry.space_group_name_H-M   'P 1'
#
loop_
_entity.id
_entity.type
_entity.pdbx_description
1 polymer ?
#
loop_
_entity_poly.entity_id
_entity_poly.type
_entity_poly.pdbx_seq_one_letter_code
_entity_poly.pdbx_strand_id
1 'polypeptide(L)'
;LSGSVDDANSVYGSDGFTGLGAEAVTLTDTELSDVATLNTLNNYTTRNIDASNIGSLRGTLTALNTAYAAGAEFGNGISGLGNESIVITADGSITTTDAATLNTLNSYTTGNIDASSVTSFSGSISDLNTMYAGAVSSETGTEPTGTTEPVSESLGYVSFAHIYDVINIVFSSSPDPITF
;
A
#
# COMPACT_ATOMS: atom_id res chain seq x y z
N LEU A 1 -9.78 -18.62 -17.79
CA LEU A 1 -8.41 -19.07 -17.52
C LEU A 1 -8.23 -19.16 -16.01
N SER A 2 -7.51 -20.17 -15.51
CA SER A 2 -7.17 -20.27 -14.09
C SER A 2 -5.72 -20.71 -13.91
N GLY A 3 -5.00 -20.11 -12.97
CA GLY A 3 -3.60 -20.41 -12.69
C GLY A 3 -2.94 -19.34 -11.84
N SER A 4 -1.61 -19.44 -11.69
CA SER A 4 -0.82 -18.39 -11.07
C SER A 4 -0.70 -17.15 -11.97
N VAL A 5 -0.39 -16.00 -11.38
CA VAL A 5 -0.10 -14.78 -12.15
C VAL A 5 1.03 -15.00 -13.13
N ASP A 6 2.08 -15.71 -12.73
CA ASP A 6 3.25 -15.96 -13.58
C ASP A 6 2.92 -16.90 -14.75
N ASP A 7 2.13 -17.95 -14.52
CA ASP A 7 1.68 -18.84 -15.59
C ASP A 7 0.77 -18.10 -16.58
N ALA A 8 -0.16 -17.29 -16.06
CA ALA A 8 -1.04 -16.47 -16.89
C ALA A 8 -0.24 -15.48 -17.75
N ASN A 9 0.71 -14.74 -17.15
CA ASN A 9 1.59 -13.82 -17.87
C ASN A 9 2.41 -14.55 -18.94
N SER A 10 2.89 -15.75 -18.64
CA SER A 10 3.65 -16.57 -19.61
C SER A 10 2.79 -16.99 -20.80
N VAL A 11 1.52 -17.34 -20.57
CA VAL A 11 0.57 -17.71 -21.65
C VAL A 11 0.25 -16.50 -22.51
N TYR A 12 -0.11 -15.36 -21.90
CA TYR A 12 -0.45 -14.15 -22.64
C TYR A 12 0.74 -13.53 -23.39
N GLY A 13 1.94 -13.62 -22.81
CA GLY A 13 3.18 -13.12 -23.40
C GLY A 13 3.77 -14.07 -24.49
N SER A 14 3.14 -15.21 -24.75
CA SER A 14 3.65 -16.18 -25.71
C SER A 14 3.16 -15.90 -27.12
N ASP A 15 4.08 -15.85 -28.08
CA ASP A 15 3.76 -15.75 -29.52
C ASP A 15 3.09 -17.01 -30.11
N GLY A 16 3.04 -18.10 -29.32
CA GLY A 16 2.45 -19.38 -29.73
C GLY A 16 0.92 -19.43 -29.68
N PHE A 17 0.28 -18.43 -29.05
CA PHE A 17 -1.16 -18.36 -28.92
C PHE A 17 -1.72 -17.13 -29.61
N THR A 18 -2.87 -17.26 -30.24
CA THR A 18 -3.62 -16.17 -30.88
C THR A 18 -5.03 -16.14 -30.37
N GLY A 19 -5.64 -14.94 -30.30
CA GLY A 19 -7.04 -14.77 -29.90
C GLY A 19 -7.27 -14.73 -28.41
N LEU A 20 -6.19 -14.58 -27.61
CA LEU A 20 -6.25 -14.31 -26.18
C LEU A 20 -6.53 -12.81 -25.93
N GLY A 21 -6.96 -12.47 -24.68
CA GLY A 21 -7.18 -11.10 -24.21
C GLY A 21 -8.64 -10.74 -23.96
N ALA A 22 -9.56 -11.71 -24.11
CA ALA A 22 -10.98 -11.55 -23.82
C ALA A 22 -11.50 -12.59 -22.80
N GLU A 23 -10.61 -13.25 -22.07
CA GLU A 23 -10.91 -14.26 -21.08
C GLU A 23 -10.87 -13.66 -19.67
N ALA A 24 -11.84 -14.06 -18.84
CA ALA A 24 -11.71 -13.87 -17.39
C ALA A 24 -10.62 -14.79 -16.82
N VAL A 25 -9.88 -14.30 -15.85
CA VAL A 25 -8.79 -15.03 -15.18
C VAL A 25 -9.15 -15.20 -13.70
N THR A 26 -9.00 -16.43 -13.18
CA THR A 26 -9.09 -16.70 -11.74
C THR A 26 -7.71 -17.09 -11.23
N LEU A 27 -7.18 -16.31 -10.30
CA LEU A 27 -5.86 -16.54 -9.73
C LEU A 27 -5.91 -17.60 -8.64
N THR A 28 -4.86 -18.41 -8.59
CA THR A 28 -4.67 -19.45 -7.57
C THR A 28 -3.63 -19.06 -6.53
N ASP A 29 -2.94 -17.94 -6.74
CA ASP A 29 -1.96 -17.41 -5.80
C ASP A 29 -2.64 -17.02 -4.48
N THR A 30 -2.00 -17.32 -3.36
CA THR A 30 -2.39 -16.85 -2.03
C THR A 30 -1.53 -15.67 -1.56
N GLU A 31 -0.39 -15.48 -2.20
CA GLU A 31 0.57 -14.41 -1.94
C GLU A 31 1.18 -13.93 -3.25
N LEU A 32 1.38 -12.63 -3.40
CA LEU A 32 2.14 -12.05 -4.50
C LEU A 32 3.39 -11.35 -3.97
N SER A 33 4.54 -11.85 -4.41
CA SER A 33 5.84 -11.25 -4.09
C SER A 33 6.13 -9.96 -4.84
N ASP A 34 5.43 -9.71 -5.95
CA ASP A 34 5.48 -8.46 -6.72
C ASP A 34 4.14 -8.20 -7.42
N VAL A 35 3.42 -7.20 -6.92
CA VAL A 35 2.12 -6.78 -7.49
C VAL A 35 2.23 -6.22 -8.92
N ALA A 36 3.42 -5.82 -9.37
CA ALA A 36 3.62 -5.38 -10.75
C ALA A 36 3.31 -6.47 -11.78
N THR A 37 3.48 -7.75 -11.41
CA THR A 37 3.10 -8.89 -12.26
C THR A 37 1.58 -8.97 -12.46
N LEU A 38 0.79 -8.63 -11.44
CA LEU A 38 -0.66 -8.55 -11.53
C LEU A 38 -1.11 -7.38 -12.42
N ASN A 39 -0.44 -6.22 -12.31
CA ASN A 39 -0.69 -5.08 -13.20
C ASN A 39 -0.34 -5.42 -14.66
N THR A 40 0.71 -6.21 -14.88
CA THR A 40 1.07 -6.71 -16.21
C THR A 40 -0.03 -7.61 -16.78
N LEU A 41 -0.53 -8.55 -15.98
CA LEU A 41 -1.64 -9.42 -16.38
C LEU A 41 -2.89 -8.61 -16.72
N ASN A 42 -3.20 -7.58 -15.93
CA ASN A 42 -4.34 -6.70 -16.18
C ASN A 42 -4.26 -5.95 -17.53
N ASN A 43 -3.06 -5.72 -18.05
CA ASN A 43 -2.88 -5.13 -19.38
C ASN A 43 -3.10 -6.13 -20.54
N TYR A 44 -3.08 -7.43 -20.27
CA TYR A 44 -3.25 -8.45 -21.28
C TYR A 44 -4.71 -8.82 -21.53
N THR A 45 -5.58 -8.71 -20.52
CA THR A 45 -7.00 -9.06 -20.69
C THR A 45 -7.91 -7.86 -20.52
N THR A 46 -9.00 -7.85 -21.32
CA THR A 46 -10.09 -6.87 -21.18
C THR A 46 -11.21 -7.37 -20.26
N ARG A 47 -11.00 -8.50 -19.59
CA ARG A 47 -11.97 -9.10 -18.69
C ARG A 47 -11.46 -9.11 -17.25
N ASN A 48 -12.37 -9.44 -16.33
CA ASN A 48 -12.08 -9.49 -14.92
C ASN A 48 -10.98 -10.51 -14.56
N ILE A 49 -10.08 -10.09 -13.68
CA ILE A 49 -9.13 -10.94 -12.97
C ILE A 49 -9.66 -11.10 -11.54
N ASP A 50 -10.02 -12.31 -11.17
CA ASP A 50 -10.43 -12.66 -9.82
C ASP A 50 -9.19 -12.97 -8.97
N ALA A 51 -8.87 -12.06 -8.06
CA ALA A 51 -7.74 -12.10 -7.13
C ALA A 51 -8.16 -12.44 -5.70
N SER A 52 -9.37 -12.97 -5.50
CA SER A 52 -9.96 -13.20 -4.16
C SER A 52 -9.22 -14.23 -3.29
N ASN A 53 -8.34 -15.03 -3.88
CA ASN A 53 -7.51 -15.98 -3.13
C ASN A 53 -6.26 -15.32 -2.52
N ILE A 54 -5.89 -14.12 -2.96
CA ILE A 54 -4.67 -13.45 -2.51
C ILE A 54 -4.91 -12.88 -1.11
N GLY A 55 -4.09 -13.28 -0.16
CA GLY A 55 -4.12 -12.78 1.23
C GLY A 55 -2.95 -11.86 1.57
N SER A 56 -1.95 -11.75 0.68
CA SER A 56 -0.78 -10.90 0.88
C SER A 56 -0.29 -10.32 -0.46
N LEU A 57 0.00 -9.02 -0.47
CA LEU A 57 0.55 -8.30 -1.61
C LEU A 57 1.86 -7.60 -1.24
N ARG A 58 2.80 -7.65 -2.17
CA ARG A 58 4.08 -6.99 -2.03
C ARG A 58 4.40 -6.15 -3.25
N GLY A 59 4.94 -4.94 -3.07
CA GLY A 59 5.32 -4.10 -4.20
C GLY A 59 5.56 -2.65 -3.84
N THR A 60 5.91 -1.86 -4.85
CA THR A 60 6.04 -0.41 -4.68
C THR A 60 4.68 0.22 -4.41
N LEU A 61 4.65 1.35 -3.71
CA LEU A 61 3.41 2.08 -3.42
C LEU A 61 2.62 2.41 -4.70
N THR A 62 3.32 2.79 -5.77
CA THR A 62 2.71 3.07 -7.07
C THR A 62 2.06 1.83 -7.68
N ALA A 63 2.76 0.69 -7.68
CA ALA A 63 2.23 -0.55 -8.25
C ALA A 63 1.02 -1.08 -7.45
N LEU A 64 1.06 -0.98 -6.12
CA LEU A 64 -0.05 -1.32 -5.23
C LEU A 64 -1.28 -0.46 -5.53
N ASN A 65 -1.15 0.88 -5.54
CA ASN A 65 -2.26 1.78 -5.87
C ASN A 65 -2.82 1.50 -7.27
N THR A 66 -1.97 1.17 -8.25
CA THR A 66 -2.42 0.80 -9.60
C THR A 66 -3.29 -0.44 -9.59
N ALA A 67 -2.90 -1.49 -8.87
CA ALA A 67 -3.66 -2.73 -8.78
C ALA A 67 -5.03 -2.53 -8.13
N TYR A 68 -5.08 -1.79 -7.01
CA TYR A 68 -6.36 -1.50 -6.34
C TYR A 68 -7.26 -0.58 -7.16
N ALA A 69 -6.71 0.44 -7.81
CA ALA A 69 -7.48 1.33 -8.68
C ALA A 69 -8.10 0.59 -9.87
N ALA A 70 -7.42 -0.43 -10.40
CA ALA A 70 -7.95 -1.29 -11.46
C ALA A 70 -9.20 -2.07 -11.04
N GLY A 71 -9.39 -2.33 -9.73
CA GLY A 71 -10.57 -3.03 -9.19
C GLY A 71 -11.85 -2.21 -9.19
N ALA A 72 -11.77 -0.89 -9.44
CA ALA A 72 -12.94 0.00 -9.45
C ALA A 72 -13.74 -0.05 -10.77
N GLU A 73 -13.24 -0.72 -11.81
CA GLU A 73 -13.86 -0.76 -13.13
C GLU A 73 -14.88 -1.91 -13.24
N PHE A 74 -16.12 -1.59 -13.62
CA PHE A 74 -17.19 -2.58 -13.75
C PHE A 74 -16.91 -3.65 -14.83
N GLY A 75 -16.67 -4.89 -14.40
CA GLY A 75 -16.53 -6.04 -15.27
C GLY A 75 -15.19 -6.20 -15.99
N ASN A 76 -14.30 -5.27 -15.84
CA ASN A 76 -12.91 -5.28 -16.28
C ASN A 76 -12.02 -4.94 -15.09
N GLY A 77 -10.77 -5.40 -15.13
CA GLY A 77 -9.81 -5.10 -14.06
C GLY A 77 -9.72 -6.19 -13.00
N ILE A 78 -9.26 -5.83 -11.80
CA ILE A 78 -8.91 -6.79 -10.75
C ILE A 78 -9.97 -6.75 -9.66
N SER A 79 -10.61 -7.87 -9.39
CA SER A 79 -11.60 -8.02 -8.32
C SER A 79 -11.07 -8.88 -7.17
N GLY A 80 -11.70 -8.73 -6.01
CA GLY A 80 -11.43 -9.57 -4.84
C GLY A 80 -10.29 -9.07 -3.96
N LEU A 81 -9.68 -7.91 -4.29
CA LEU A 81 -8.77 -7.20 -3.40
C LEU A 81 -9.54 -6.34 -2.39
N GLY A 82 -8.93 -6.06 -1.21
CA GLY A 82 -9.48 -5.15 -0.19
C GLY A 82 -9.27 -5.56 1.27
N ASN A 83 -8.65 -6.71 1.53
CA ASN A 83 -8.38 -7.20 2.90
C ASN A 83 -7.01 -7.87 3.06
N GLU A 84 -6.15 -7.76 2.05
CA GLU A 84 -4.82 -8.37 2.02
C GLU A 84 -3.87 -7.64 2.97
N SER A 85 -2.94 -8.38 3.56
CA SER A 85 -1.75 -7.79 4.16
C SER A 85 -0.86 -7.22 3.07
N ILE A 86 -0.43 -5.98 3.24
CA ILE A 86 0.42 -5.29 2.26
C ILE A 86 1.81 -5.08 2.83
N VAL A 87 2.83 -5.33 2.01
CA VAL A 87 4.22 -4.95 2.30
C VAL A 87 4.70 -3.99 1.22
N ILE A 88 4.95 -2.75 1.60
CA ILE A 88 5.54 -1.76 0.70
C ILE A 88 7.02 -2.06 0.54
N THR A 89 7.47 -2.21 -0.71
CA THR A 89 8.88 -2.35 -1.03
C THR A 89 9.46 -1.01 -1.47
N ALA A 90 10.70 -0.74 -1.08
CA ALA A 90 11.41 0.44 -1.58
C ALA A 90 11.61 0.28 -3.11
N ASP A 91 11.27 1.30 -3.85
CA ASP A 91 11.61 1.41 -5.27
C ASP A 91 13.04 1.94 -5.38
N GLY A 92 14.02 1.04 -5.17
CA GLY A 92 15.47 1.22 -5.36
C GLY A 92 16.12 2.60 -5.12
N SER A 93 15.35 3.68 -5.20
CA SER A 93 15.78 5.08 -5.09
C SER A 93 14.86 5.94 -4.23
N ILE A 94 13.68 5.46 -3.83
CA ILE A 94 12.69 6.29 -3.12
C ILE A 94 12.71 5.94 -1.64
N THR A 95 13.44 6.75 -0.89
CA THR A 95 13.41 6.76 0.57
C THR A 95 12.28 7.63 1.13
N THR A 96 11.66 8.45 0.28
CA THR A 96 10.59 9.38 0.66
C THR A 96 9.27 8.96 0.02
N THR A 97 8.26 8.73 0.84
CA THR A 97 6.90 8.37 0.41
C THR A 97 5.96 9.54 0.62
N ASP A 98 5.10 9.79 -0.37
CA ASP A 98 4.05 10.79 -0.26
C ASP A 98 2.89 10.28 0.62
N ALA A 99 2.59 11.03 1.69
CA ALA A 99 1.57 10.67 2.66
C ALA A 99 0.16 10.59 2.05
N ALA A 100 -0.17 11.44 1.07
CA ALA A 100 -1.47 11.38 0.39
C ALA A 100 -1.64 10.10 -0.41
N THR A 101 -0.56 9.65 -1.07
CA THR A 101 -0.56 8.39 -1.83
C THR A 101 -0.67 7.17 -0.91
N LEU A 102 -0.05 7.20 0.26
CA LEU A 102 -0.21 6.15 1.27
C LEU A 102 -1.62 6.15 1.87
N ASN A 103 -2.20 7.31 2.15
CA ASN A 103 -3.60 7.43 2.59
C ASN A 103 -4.57 6.86 1.54
N THR A 104 -4.28 7.06 0.26
CA THR A 104 -5.06 6.47 -0.83
C THR A 104 -4.99 4.94 -0.78
N LEU A 105 -3.79 4.35 -0.64
CA LEU A 105 -3.66 2.90 -0.48
C LEU A 105 -4.43 2.40 0.74
N ASN A 106 -4.33 3.09 1.88
CA ASN A 106 -5.04 2.72 3.10
C ASN A 106 -6.57 2.77 2.95
N SER A 107 -7.09 3.59 2.04
CA SER A 107 -8.53 3.64 1.75
C SER A 107 -9.05 2.45 0.95
N TYR A 108 -8.18 1.71 0.29
CA TYR A 108 -8.53 0.58 -0.56
C TYR A 108 -8.57 -0.76 0.19
N THR A 109 -7.87 -0.89 1.31
CA THR A 109 -7.78 -2.15 2.04
C THR A 109 -8.11 -1.98 3.52
N THR A 110 -8.67 -3.03 4.11
CA THR A 110 -8.83 -3.19 5.57
C THR A 110 -7.69 -4.00 6.19
N GLY A 111 -6.78 -4.53 5.36
CA GLY A 111 -5.60 -5.27 5.81
C GLY A 111 -4.50 -4.36 6.33
N ASN A 112 -3.54 -4.95 7.03
CA ASN A 112 -2.39 -4.22 7.54
C ASN A 112 -1.45 -3.80 6.41
N ILE A 113 -0.92 -2.57 6.49
CA ILE A 113 0.10 -2.06 5.57
C ILE A 113 1.43 -1.97 6.32
N ASP A 114 2.38 -2.81 5.93
CA ASP A 114 3.77 -2.72 6.39
C ASP A 114 4.54 -1.73 5.53
N ALA A 115 4.84 -0.57 6.10
CA ALA A 115 5.64 0.49 5.49
C ALA A 115 7.05 0.59 6.12
N SER A 116 7.55 -0.47 6.74
CA SER A 116 8.85 -0.49 7.45
C SER A 116 10.05 -0.19 6.54
N SER A 117 9.91 -0.37 5.24
CA SER A 117 10.92 -0.01 4.24
C SER A 117 10.96 1.48 3.89
N VAL A 118 9.93 2.25 4.30
CA VAL A 118 9.84 3.69 4.05
C VAL A 118 10.63 4.44 5.13
N THR A 119 11.62 5.22 4.72
CA THR A 119 12.51 5.93 5.67
C THR A 119 12.13 7.39 5.87
N SER A 120 11.29 7.97 5.00
CA SER A 120 10.79 9.33 5.16
C SER A 120 9.43 9.52 4.48
N PHE A 121 8.66 10.47 4.98
CA PHE A 121 7.38 10.86 4.40
C PHE A 121 7.41 12.34 4.02
N SER A 122 6.72 12.67 2.93
CA SER A 122 6.44 14.04 2.50
C SER A 122 4.93 14.22 2.36
N GLY A 123 4.46 15.46 2.42
CA GLY A 123 3.05 15.76 2.22
C GLY A 123 2.61 16.98 3.02
N SER A 124 1.34 17.32 2.90
CA SER A 124 0.73 18.36 3.73
C SER A 124 0.61 17.88 5.19
N ILE A 125 0.52 18.82 6.12
CA ILE A 125 0.26 18.51 7.54
C ILE A 125 -1.05 17.69 7.68
N SER A 126 -2.06 17.99 6.86
CA SER A 126 -3.33 17.26 6.85
C SER A 126 -3.12 15.79 6.46
N ASP A 127 -2.37 15.52 5.38
CA ASP A 127 -2.12 14.17 4.89
C ASP A 127 -1.28 13.36 5.86
N LEU A 128 -0.26 13.98 6.45
CA LEU A 128 0.57 13.36 7.49
C LEU A 128 -0.26 13.02 8.73
N ASN A 129 -1.12 13.93 9.20
CA ASN A 129 -2.01 13.66 10.33
C ASN A 129 -2.98 12.52 10.03
N THR A 130 -3.55 12.46 8.82
CA THR A 130 -4.45 11.39 8.39
C THR A 130 -3.71 10.04 8.37
N MET A 131 -2.50 10.01 7.83
CA MET A 131 -1.66 8.82 7.78
C MET A 131 -1.36 8.29 9.19
N TYR A 132 -0.91 9.17 10.11
CA TYR A 132 -0.60 8.75 11.48
C TYR A 132 -1.87 8.35 12.26
N ALA A 133 -3.01 9.01 12.04
CA ALA A 133 -4.27 8.61 12.66
C ALA A 133 -4.75 7.23 12.18
N GLY A 134 -4.57 6.91 10.90
CA GLY A 134 -4.86 5.57 10.35
C GLY A 134 -3.97 4.48 10.96
N ALA A 135 -2.73 4.81 11.24
CA ALA A 135 -1.78 3.93 11.88
C ALA A 135 -2.19 3.53 13.32
N VAL A 136 -2.86 4.42 14.03
CA VAL A 136 -3.30 4.24 15.43
C VAL A 136 -4.49 3.29 15.56
N SER A 137 -5.35 3.21 14.56
CA SER A 137 -6.57 2.42 14.64
C SER A 137 -6.35 0.90 14.50
N SER A 138 -5.15 0.45 14.15
CA SER A 138 -4.84 -0.98 13.92
C SER A 138 -4.33 -1.73 15.15
N GLU A 139 -4.11 -1.09 16.30
CA GLU A 139 -3.67 -1.78 17.52
C GLU A 139 -4.77 -1.85 18.59
N THR A 140 -5.51 -2.95 18.62
CA THR A 140 -6.07 -3.52 19.85
C THR A 140 -5.00 -4.40 20.51
N GLY A 141 -3.95 -3.81 21.03
CA GLY A 141 -2.88 -4.50 21.76
C GLY A 141 -2.75 -3.92 23.15
N THR A 142 -2.94 -4.78 24.15
CA THR A 142 -2.77 -4.60 25.59
C THR A 142 -1.72 -3.54 25.97
N GLU A 143 -2.20 -2.50 26.64
CA GLU A 143 -1.40 -1.47 27.30
C GLU A 143 -0.33 -2.10 28.19
N PRO A 144 0.96 -1.73 28.09
CA PRO A 144 1.95 -2.15 29.08
C PRO A 144 1.67 -1.43 30.39
N THR A 145 1.22 -2.17 31.39
CA THR A 145 1.04 -1.70 32.76
C THR A 145 2.38 -1.29 33.36
N GLY A 146 2.58 -0.01 33.54
CA GLY A 146 3.57 0.51 34.46
C GLY A 146 4.39 1.69 33.96
N THR A 147 3.87 2.89 34.14
CA THR A 147 4.51 4.05 34.80
C THR A 147 3.63 5.29 34.62
N THR A 148 3.33 5.95 35.73
CA THR A 148 2.51 7.17 35.81
C THR A 148 3.29 8.37 35.29
N GLU A 149 3.14 8.67 34.01
CA GLU A 149 3.37 10.00 33.47
C GLU A 149 2.06 10.40 32.73
N PRO A 150 1.63 11.65 32.72
CA PRO A 150 0.41 12.04 32.02
C PRO A 150 0.64 11.94 30.53
N VAL A 151 0.28 10.80 29.96
CA VAL A 151 0.30 10.59 28.52
C VAL A 151 -0.82 11.41 27.90
N SER A 152 -0.43 12.46 27.20
CA SER A 152 -1.25 12.96 26.13
C SER A 152 -1.52 11.81 25.16
N GLU A 153 -2.79 11.50 24.98
CA GLU A 153 -3.42 10.49 24.14
C GLU A 153 -2.50 9.68 23.20
N SER A 154 -2.45 8.38 23.46
CA SER A 154 -1.61 7.40 22.75
C SER A 154 -1.88 7.39 21.27
N LEU A 155 -0.90 7.82 20.52
CA LEU A 155 -0.80 7.55 19.08
C LEU A 155 -0.42 6.09 18.92
N GLY A 156 -1.32 5.24 18.43
CA GLY A 156 -1.07 3.84 18.15
C GLY A 156 0.00 3.61 17.09
N TYR A 157 0.63 2.49 17.18
CA TYR A 157 1.80 2.12 16.41
C TYR A 157 1.47 1.67 14.98
N VAL A 158 1.97 2.39 13.99
CA VAL A 158 2.49 1.74 12.79
C VAL A 158 3.79 1.08 13.25
N SER A 159 3.98 -0.21 13.01
CA SER A 159 5.25 -0.87 13.32
C SER A 159 6.31 -0.37 12.33
N PHE A 160 6.79 0.84 12.57
CA PHE A 160 7.99 1.37 11.97
C PHE A 160 9.13 1.01 12.91
N ALA A 161 9.86 -0.02 12.59
CA ALA A 161 10.93 -0.52 13.45
C ALA A 161 12.07 0.50 13.71
N HIS A 162 11.97 1.76 13.33
CA HIS A 162 12.97 2.82 13.59
C HIS A 162 12.45 4.25 13.30
N ILE A 163 11.45 4.77 14.03
CA ILE A 163 11.10 6.21 13.92
C ILE A 163 11.73 7.07 15.06
N TYR A 164 12.64 6.56 15.83
CA TYR A 164 13.24 7.39 16.89
C TYR A 164 14.27 8.42 16.42
N ASP A 165 14.67 8.45 15.14
CA ASP A 165 15.78 9.31 14.70
C ASP A 165 15.46 10.38 13.64
N VAL A 166 14.25 10.51 13.11
CA VAL A 166 14.02 11.44 11.98
C VAL A 166 12.73 12.26 12.09
N ILE A 167 12.37 12.81 13.25
CA ILE A 167 11.52 13.99 13.25
C ILE A 167 12.41 15.22 13.44
N ASN A 168 13.10 15.61 12.39
CA ASN A 168 13.71 16.93 12.33
C ASN A 168 12.66 17.91 11.76
N ILE A 169 11.68 18.28 12.59
CA ILE A 169 10.78 19.37 12.25
C ILE A 169 11.55 20.67 12.40
N VAL A 170 12.10 21.16 11.31
CA VAL A 170 12.69 22.51 11.28
C VAL A 170 11.51 23.50 11.23
N PHE A 171 11.09 23.96 12.38
CA PHE A 171 10.30 25.19 12.47
C PHE A 171 11.26 26.36 12.18
N SER A 172 11.26 26.88 10.97
CA SER A 172 11.83 28.18 10.72
C SER A 172 10.82 29.23 11.26
N SER A 173 10.92 29.53 12.54
CA SER A 173 10.35 30.75 13.10
C SER A 173 11.20 31.90 12.61
N SER A 174 10.73 32.63 11.61
CA SER A 174 11.21 33.98 11.35
C SER A 174 10.77 34.86 12.53
N PRO A 175 11.67 35.43 13.30
CA PRO A 175 11.29 36.44 14.27
C PRO A 175 11.09 37.75 13.51
N ASP A 176 9.83 38.15 13.30
CA ASP A 176 9.53 39.52 12.99
C ASP A 176 9.86 40.37 14.23
N PRO A 177 10.69 41.40 14.10
CA PRO A 177 10.92 42.32 15.22
C PRO A 177 9.70 43.21 15.42
N ILE A 178 9.01 42.99 16.53
CA ILE A 178 8.00 43.97 16.99
C ILE A 178 8.78 45.20 17.42
N THR A 179 8.69 46.24 16.60
CA THR A 179 9.11 47.61 16.98
C THR A 179 7.98 48.26 17.76
N PHE A 180 8.23 48.69 19.00
CA PHE A 180 7.39 49.57 19.79
C PHE A 180 7.64 51.02 19.38
#